data_731a0b7bb9667aaf731c02e1fb1b9509
#
_entry.id   731a0b7bb9667aaf731c02e1fb1b9509
#
_cell.length_a   1.000
_cell.length_b   1.000
_cell.length_c   1.000
_cell.angle_alpha   90.00
_cell.angle_beta   90.00
_cell.angle_gamma   90.00
#
_symmetry.space_group_name_H-M   'P 1'
#
loop_
_entity.id
_entity.type
_entity.pdbx_description
1 polymer ?
#
loop_
_entity_poly.entity_id
_entity_poly.type
_entity_poly.pdbx_seq_one_letter_code
_entity_poly.pdbx_strand_id
1 'polypeptide(L)'
;MKSFNLLVLAAALFIALPASAQQVKPYHQNIKDCAACHTKENAVGRKQFVTPDNKACLTCHQSYAAVAEKTKNLKNGEPNPHASHYGEGIACTACHSEHKTSQVYCNNCHEFKYQIK
;
A
#
# COMPACT_ATOMS: atom_id res chain seq x y z
N MET A 1 -16.49 61.30 -26.93
CA MET A 1 -16.70 60.21 -25.95
C MET A 1 -15.89 59.04 -26.38
N LYS A 2 -14.76 58.74 -25.74
CA LYS A 2 -13.87 57.63 -26.04
C LYS A 2 -14.13 56.49 -25.05
N SER A 3 -14.68 55.40 -25.52
CA SER A 3 -14.93 54.18 -24.73
C SER A 3 -13.62 53.47 -24.48
N PHE A 4 -13.20 53.36 -23.24
CA PHE A 4 -12.11 52.55 -22.78
C PHE A 4 -12.61 51.10 -22.58
N ASN A 5 -12.24 50.21 -23.48
CA ASN A 5 -12.44 48.78 -23.29
C ASN A 5 -11.36 48.24 -22.32
N LEU A 6 -11.79 47.98 -21.09
CA LEU A 6 -10.95 47.30 -20.08
C LEU A 6 -10.97 45.81 -20.34
N LEU A 7 -9.93 45.30 -21.00
CA LEU A 7 -9.72 43.87 -21.15
C LEU A 7 -9.14 43.32 -19.83
N VAL A 8 -9.98 42.68 -19.04
CA VAL A 8 -9.58 41.98 -17.83
C VAL A 8 -8.99 40.62 -18.28
N LEU A 9 -7.66 40.51 -18.33
CA LEU A 9 -6.99 39.24 -18.47
C LEU A 9 -7.09 38.48 -17.14
N ALA A 10 -7.99 37.50 -17.07
CA ALA A 10 -8.03 36.56 -15.98
C ALA A 10 -6.88 35.54 -16.18
N ALA A 11 -5.75 35.76 -15.52
CA ALA A 11 -4.67 34.79 -15.44
C ALA A 11 -5.14 33.63 -14.54
N ALA A 12 -5.58 32.52 -15.15
CA ALA A 12 -5.85 31.28 -14.45
C ALA A 12 -4.53 30.72 -13.91
N LEU A 13 -4.30 30.89 -12.61
CA LEU A 13 -3.17 30.30 -11.90
C LEU A 13 -3.43 28.80 -11.77
N PHE A 14 -2.90 28.01 -12.69
CA PHE A 14 -2.86 26.55 -12.54
C PHE A 14 -1.89 26.23 -11.41
N ILE A 15 -2.41 26.03 -10.20
CA ILE A 15 -1.68 25.44 -9.09
C ILE A 15 -1.52 23.97 -9.47
N ALA A 16 -0.37 23.60 -10.03
CA ALA A 16 0.03 22.22 -10.18
C ALA A 16 0.21 21.66 -8.76
N LEU A 17 -0.79 20.92 -8.26
CA LEU A 17 -0.63 20.14 -7.04
C LEU A 17 0.52 19.17 -7.29
N PRO A 18 1.55 19.12 -6.42
CA PRO A 18 2.60 18.12 -6.55
C PRO A 18 1.92 16.76 -6.52
N ALA A 19 2.16 15.94 -7.55
CA ALA A 19 1.79 14.54 -7.52
C ALA A 19 2.49 13.95 -6.29
N SER A 20 1.72 13.66 -5.25
CA SER A 20 2.24 13.02 -4.05
C SER A 20 2.88 11.72 -4.48
N ALA A 21 4.23 11.67 -4.52
CA ALA A 21 4.92 10.41 -4.66
C ALA A 21 4.35 9.49 -3.58
N GLN A 22 3.79 8.34 -3.98
CA GLN A 22 3.14 7.42 -3.04
C GLN A 22 4.17 7.00 -2.00
N GLN A 23 4.00 7.51 -0.79
CA GLN A 23 4.89 7.19 0.32
C GLN A 23 4.71 5.73 0.73
N VAL A 24 5.85 5.06 0.90
CA VAL A 24 5.89 3.76 1.56
C VAL A 24 5.70 3.93 3.07
N LYS A 25 5.27 2.88 3.74
CA LYS A 25 5.13 2.86 5.19
C LYS A 25 6.48 3.11 5.89
N PRO A 26 6.50 3.65 7.12
CA PRO A 26 7.74 3.99 7.83
C PRO A 26 8.74 2.86 7.94
N TYR A 27 8.27 1.61 8.08
CA TYR A 27 9.13 0.43 8.19
C TYR A 27 9.77 0.00 6.86
N HIS A 28 9.31 0.53 5.72
CA HIS A 28 9.88 0.32 4.39
C HIS A 28 10.54 1.58 3.82
N GLN A 29 10.64 2.65 4.56
CA GLN A 29 11.16 3.95 4.08
C GLN A 29 12.60 3.89 3.53
N ASN A 30 13.37 2.87 3.91
CA ASN A 30 14.73 2.64 3.39
C ASN A 30 14.74 2.00 2.00
N ILE A 31 13.62 1.44 1.55
CA ILE A 31 13.47 0.89 0.19
C ILE A 31 13.18 2.06 -0.75
N LYS A 32 14.18 2.44 -1.54
CA LYS A 32 14.06 3.58 -2.46
C LYS A 32 13.67 3.18 -3.89
N ASP A 33 13.88 1.91 -4.23
CA ASP A 33 13.57 1.39 -5.56
C ASP A 33 12.17 0.78 -5.57
N CYS A 34 11.26 1.35 -6.35
CA CYS A 34 9.91 0.84 -6.53
C CYS A 34 9.91 -0.58 -7.11
N ALA A 35 10.93 -0.93 -7.91
CA ALA A 35 11.10 -2.26 -8.49
C ALA A 35 11.43 -3.35 -7.46
N ALA A 36 11.77 -2.99 -6.23
CA ALA A 36 11.91 -3.97 -5.13
C ALA A 36 10.59 -4.70 -4.86
N CYS A 37 9.44 -4.05 -5.10
CA CYS A 37 8.11 -4.62 -4.93
C CYS A 37 7.35 -4.72 -6.26
N HIS A 38 7.54 -3.75 -7.16
CA HIS A 38 6.88 -3.72 -8.46
C HIS A 38 7.82 -4.21 -9.56
N THR A 39 7.32 -5.04 -10.47
CA THR A 39 8.12 -5.47 -11.60
C THR A 39 8.42 -4.32 -12.55
N LYS A 40 9.48 -4.43 -13.34
CA LYS A 40 9.85 -3.39 -14.33
C LYS A 40 8.77 -3.16 -15.36
N GLU A 41 8.06 -4.20 -15.76
CA GLU A 41 6.95 -4.17 -16.71
C GLU A 41 5.74 -3.44 -16.14
N ASN A 42 5.56 -3.50 -14.83
CA ASN A 42 4.43 -2.96 -14.10
C ASN A 42 4.83 -1.80 -13.17
N ALA A 43 5.91 -1.12 -13.49
CA ALA A 43 6.40 0.00 -12.69
C ALA A 43 5.35 1.12 -12.57
N VAL A 44 5.45 1.86 -11.48
CA VAL A 44 4.58 3.02 -11.20
C VAL A 44 4.48 3.96 -12.41
N GLY A 45 3.27 4.33 -12.80
CA GLY A 45 3.00 5.22 -13.91
C GLY A 45 2.82 4.55 -15.28
N ARG A 46 2.97 3.24 -15.39
CA ARG A 46 2.64 2.51 -16.62
C ARG A 46 1.19 2.01 -16.60
N LYS A 47 0.62 1.82 -17.80
CA LYS A 47 -0.80 1.41 -17.97
C LYS A 47 -1.12 0.02 -17.40
N GLN A 48 -0.11 -0.82 -17.19
CA GLN A 48 -0.25 -2.19 -16.70
C GLN A 48 0.33 -2.32 -15.28
N PHE A 49 -0.07 -1.46 -14.38
CA PHE A 49 0.30 -1.57 -12.98
C PHE A 49 -0.31 -2.84 -12.36
N VAL A 50 0.53 -3.66 -11.76
CA VAL A 50 0.11 -4.87 -11.05
C VAL A 50 0.49 -4.75 -9.57
N THR A 51 -0.47 -5.03 -8.70
CA THR A 51 -0.21 -5.14 -7.27
C THR A 51 0.82 -6.25 -7.01
N PRO A 52 1.86 -6.00 -6.20
CA PRO A 52 2.82 -7.04 -5.84
C PRO A 52 2.13 -8.25 -5.23
N ASP A 53 2.59 -9.44 -5.60
CA ASP A 53 2.14 -10.71 -5.03
C ASP A 53 2.93 -11.10 -3.77
N ASN A 54 2.58 -12.23 -3.17
CA ASN A 54 3.26 -12.75 -1.99
C ASN A 54 4.75 -13.00 -2.25
N LYS A 55 5.13 -13.40 -3.47
CA LYS A 55 6.52 -13.67 -3.82
C LYS A 55 7.39 -12.42 -3.69
N ALA A 56 6.88 -11.26 -4.10
CA ALA A 56 7.59 -9.99 -3.94
C ALA A 56 7.85 -9.69 -2.45
N CYS A 57 6.86 -9.88 -1.59
CA CYS A 57 6.98 -9.66 -0.15
C CYS A 57 7.98 -10.65 0.50
N LEU A 58 7.88 -11.92 0.15
CA LEU A 58 8.67 -13.00 0.72
C LEU A 58 10.15 -12.97 0.30
N THR A 59 10.51 -12.17 -0.69
CA THR A 59 11.92 -11.91 -1.04
C THR A 59 12.71 -11.40 0.18
N CYS A 60 12.08 -10.59 1.04
CA CYS A 60 12.68 -10.09 2.28
C CYS A 60 12.09 -10.74 3.54
N HIS A 61 10.79 -11.08 3.52
CA HIS A 61 10.11 -11.70 4.66
C HIS A 61 10.30 -13.21 4.77
N GLN A 62 11.15 -13.79 3.93
CA GLN A 62 11.60 -15.18 3.92
C GLN A 62 10.51 -16.19 3.49
N SER A 63 9.56 -16.51 4.37
CA SER A 63 8.48 -17.44 4.08
C SER A 63 7.24 -17.09 4.91
N TYR A 64 6.11 -17.62 4.49
CA TYR A 64 4.85 -17.48 5.24
C TYR A 64 4.98 -18.05 6.65
N ALA A 65 5.63 -19.21 6.79
CA ALA A 65 5.90 -19.84 8.08
C ALA A 65 6.79 -18.95 8.98
N ALA A 66 7.80 -18.29 8.41
CA ALA A 66 8.65 -17.37 9.18
C ALA A 66 7.87 -16.15 9.67
N VAL A 67 6.96 -15.62 8.86
CA VAL A 67 6.07 -14.52 9.26
C VAL A 67 5.12 -14.98 10.36
N ALA A 68 4.51 -16.17 10.21
CA ALA A 68 3.62 -16.76 11.21
C ALA A 68 4.34 -16.97 12.56
N GLU A 69 5.58 -17.43 12.53
CA GLU A 69 6.39 -17.62 13.76
C GLU A 69 6.69 -16.28 14.44
N LYS A 70 7.04 -15.24 13.68
CA LYS A 70 7.31 -13.90 14.24
C LYS A 70 6.07 -13.24 14.85
N THR A 71 4.89 -13.61 14.41
CA THR A 71 3.62 -13.00 14.81
C THR A 71 2.76 -13.90 15.71
N LYS A 72 3.28 -15.01 16.19
CA LYS A 72 2.52 -15.99 16.99
C LYS A 72 2.02 -15.47 18.34
N ASN A 73 2.72 -14.50 18.92
CA ASN A 73 2.41 -13.98 20.25
C ASN A 73 1.68 -12.62 20.16
N LEU A 74 0.44 -12.63 19.75
CA LEU A 74 -0.39 -11.43 19.75
C LEU A 74 -0.79 -11.05 21.18
N LYS A 75 -0.61 -9.78 21.53
CA LYS A 75 -0.84 -9.27 22.88
C LYS A 75 -2.33 -9.27 23.29
N ASN A 76 -3.24 -9.30 22.32
CA ASN A 76 -4.68 -9.25 22.54
C ASN A 76 -5.34 -10.63 22.65
N GLY A 77 -4.57 -11.72 22.59
CA GLY A 77 -5.07 -13.09 22.67
C GLY A 77 -5.82 -13.58 21.44
N GLU A 78 -5.86 -12.80 20.38
CA GLU A 78 -6.48 -13.22 19.11
C GLU A 78 -5.61 -14.26 18.39
N PRO A 79 -6.21 -15.13 17.54
CA PRO A 79 -5.44 -16.12 16.78
C PRO A 79 -4.48 -15.44 15.81
N ASN A 80 -3.38 -16.11 15.49
CA ASN A 80 -2.39 -15.60 14.57
C ASN A 80 -2.96 -15.52 13.14
N PRO A 81 -3.10 -14.32 12.54
CA PRO A 81 -3.64 -14.18 11.19
C PRO A 81 -2.78 -14.86 10.11
N HIS A 82 -1.47 -14.98 10.35
CA HIS A 82 -0.54 -15.64 9.44
C HIS A 82 -0.49 -17.17 9.60
N ALA A 83 -1.23 -17.71 10.57
CA ALA A 83 -1.46 -19.14 10.73
C ALA A 83 -2.96 -19.46 10.61
N SER A 84 -3.67 -18.74 9.77
CA SER A 84 -5.10 -18.86 9.56
C SER A 84 -5.47 -20.05 8.67
N HIS A 85 -6.76 -20.33 8.59
CA HIS A 85 -7.32 -21.37 7.70
C HIS A 85 -7.08 -21.11 6.21
N TYR A 86 -6.69 -19.89 5.80
CA TYR A 86 -6.27 -19.59 4.42
C TYR A 86 -4.86 -20.11 4.12
N GLY A 87 -4.04 -20.35 5.14
CA GLY A 87 -2.65 -20.73 4.95
C GLY A 87 -1.89 -19.74 4.06
N GLU A 88 -1.02 -20.27 3.21
CA GLU A 88 -0.24 -19.47 2.25
C GLU A 88 -1.07 -18.98 1.03
N GLY A 89 -2.33 -19.35 0.96
CA GLY A 89 -3.24 -18.94 -0.13
C GLY A 89 -3.72 -17.51 -0.05
N ILE A 90 -3.64 -16.87 1.12
CA ILE A 90 -4.05 -15.48 1.26
C ILE A 90 -2.97 -14.52 0.73
N ALA A 91 -3.38 -13.52 -0.03
CA ALA A 91 -2.46 -12.48 -0.47
C ALA A 91 -2.05 -11.58 0.71
N CYS A 92 -0.77 -11.26 0.84
CA CYS A 92 -0.29 -10.29 1.83
C CYS A 92 -1.05 -8.96 1.70
N THR A 93 -1.30 -8.55 0.46
CA THR A 93 -2.03 -7.31 0.13
C THR A 93 -3.53 -7.36 0.44
N ALA A 94 -4.08 -8.52 0.84
CA ALA A 94 -5.46 -8.59 1.35
C ALA A 94 -5.62 -7.78 2.65
N CYS A 95 -4.58 -7.75 3.48
CA CYS A 95 -4.55 -7.00 4.72
C CYS A 95 -3.56 -5.83 4.68
N HIS A 96 -2.35 -6.06 4.17
CA HIS A 96 -1.28 -5.06 4.15
C HIS A 96 -1.35 -4.18 2.92
N SER A 97 -1.41 -2.87 3.13
CA SER A 97 -1.34 -1.86 2.07
C SER A 97 -0.15 -0.95 2.33
N GLU A 98 0.77 -0.84 1.36
CA GLU A 98 1.98 -0.05 1.52
C GLU A 98 1.71 1.45 1.37
N HIS A 99 0.81 1.83 0.47
CA HIS A 99 0.56 3.23 0.12
C HIS A 99 -0.76 3.79 0.66
N LYS A 100 -1.52 3.01 1.39
CA LYS A 100 -2.80 3.40 1.97
C LYS A 100 -3.08 2.67 3.29
N THR A 101 -4.22 2.90 3.88
CA THR A 101 -4.64 2.21 5.11
C THR A 101 -4.77 0.71 4.88
N SER A 102 -4.14 -0.07 5.74
CA SER A 102 -4.30 -1.52 5.79
C SER A 102 -5.68 -1.90 6.34
N GLN A 103 -6.17 -3.07 5.99
CA GLN A 103 -7.50 -3.56 6.37
C GLN A 103 -7.41 -4.96 6.96
N VAL A 104 -8.26 -5.27 7.92
CA VAL A 104 -8.39 -6.63 8.45
C VAL A 104 -9.34 -7.41 7.53
N TYR A 105 -8.80 -8.11 6.53
CA TYR A 105 -9.59 -8.91 5.58
C TYR A 105 -10.52 -9.93 6.27
N CYS A 106 -10.03 -10.51 7.36
CA CYS A 106 -10.80 -11.49 8.16
C CYS A 106 -12.13 -10.92 8.65
N ASN A 107 -12.25 -9.60 8.80
CA ASN A 107 -13.45 -8.95 9.31
C ASN A 107 -14.60 -8.86 8.28
N ASN A 108 -14.42 -9.45 7.10
CA ASN A 108 -15.56 -9.76 6.23
C ASN A 108 -16.46 -10.87 6.82
N CYS A 109 -15.91 -11.68 7.75
CA CYS A 109 -16.64 -12.78 8.41
C CYS A 109 -16.44 -12.81 9.94
N HIS A 110 -15.40 -12.17 10.46
CA HIS A 110 -15.02 -12.16 11.88
C HIS A 110 -15.00 -10.72 12.41
N GLU A 111 -14.79 -10.56 13.73
CA GLU A 111 -14.67 -9.27 14.40
C GLU A 111 -13.32 -9.15 15.15
N PHE A 112 -12.23 -9.37 14.47
CA PHE A 112 -10.89 -9.25 15.04
C PHE A 112 -10.45 -7.79 15.16
N LYS A 113 -9.62 -7.52 16.19
CA LYS A 113 -9.05 -6.19 16.47
C LYS A 113 -7.56 -6.15 16.20
N TYR A 114 -7.12 -6.74 15.09
CA TYR A 114 -5.71 -6.73 14.71
C TYR A 114 -5.20 -5.32 14.46
N GLN A 115 -4.01 -5.04 14.99
CA GLN A 115 -3.25 -3.83 14.68
C GLN A 115 -2.31 -4.14 13.52
N ILE A 116 -2.72 -3.79 12.31
CA ILE A 116 -1.92 -4.03 11.10
C ILE A 116 -0.89 -2.90 10.96
N LYS A 117 0.38 -3.27 10.92
CA LYS A 117 1.49 -2.34 10.66
C LYS A 117 1.58 -2.00 9.19
#